data_9463bcf98ee4c3b0902eef98780aa4b2
#
_entry.id   9463bcf98ee4c3b0902eef98780aa4b2
#
_cell.length_a   1.000
_cell.length_b   1.000
_cell.length_c   1.000
_cell.angle_alpha   90.00
_cell.angle_beta   90.00
_cell.angle_gamma   90.00
#
_symmetry.space_group_name_H-M   'P 1'
#
loop_
_entity.id
_entity.type
_entity.pdbx_description
1 polymer ?
#
loop_
_entity_poly.entity_id
_entity_poly.type
_entity_poly.pdbx_seq_one_letter_code
_entity_poly.pdbx_strand_id
1 'polypeptide(L)'
;DKQEVYDIVVILDADNQVPTNYLDKINDAFYSGCSVVQTHRVAKNLNTDTAVLDAVSEEINNSIFRKGHVRLGFSSALIGSGMAFEYPLFQENIWKVGPIGVDKQLEKVLLSQYIYIEYLEDVLVYDEKIQGSRGFYNQRRRWLANQFSSLMSGITQLPIALLKGNWDYCDKLFQWAMPPRVILLGFIVLFSVFFTFFDWVLSIKWWFLLVLLGITFSIAVPDNLVDHRFR
;
A
#
# COMPACT_ATOMS: atom_id res chain seq x y z
N ASP A 1 9.45 -1.82 40.14
CA ASP A 1 9.52 -2.18 38.71
C ASP A 1 9.98 -0.98 37.95
N LYS A 2 11.20 -1.03 37.34
CA LYS A 2 11.62 -0.04 36.40
C LYS A 2 10.71 -0.19 35.17
N GLN A 3 9.88 0.80 34.91
CA GLN A 3 9.10 0.89 33.70
C GLN A 3 10.14 1.04 32.56
N GLU A 4 10.31 0.00 31.74
CA GLU A 4 11.14 0.09 30.55
C GLU A 4 10.49 1.12 29.60
N VAL A 5 11.27 2.13 29.22
CA VAL A 5 10.83 3.17 28.29
C VAL A 5 11.31 2.73 26.91
N TYR A 6 10.38 2.46 26.02
CA TYR A 6 10.66 2.17 24.63
C TYR A 6 10.50 3.43 23.80
N ASP A 7 11.38 3.63 22.83
CA ASP A 7 11.35 4.78 21.92
C ASP A 7 10.59 4.44 20.63
N ILE A 8 10.77 3.22 20.13
CA ILE A 8 10.24 2.76 18.84
C ILE A 8 9.57 1.41 18.99
N VAL A 9 8.43 1.20 18.33
CA VAL A 9 7.81 -0.09 18.13
C VAL A 9 7.87 -0.49 16.68
N VAL A 10 8.29 -1.73 16.41
CA VAL A 10 8.33 -2.32 15.06
C VAL A 10 7.33 -3.47 15.01
N ILE A 11 6.52 -3.50 13.96
CA ILE A 11 5.51 -4.53 13.74
C ILE A 11 5.90 -5.36 12.51
N LEU A 12 6.10 -6.65 12.74
CA LEU A 12 6.43 -7.65 11.72
C LEU A 12 5.48 -8.84 11.85
N ASP A 13 5.11 -9.45 10.74
CA ASP A 13 4.38 -10.73 10.74
C ASP A 13 5.32 -11.86 11.16
N ALA A 14 4.78 -12.93 11.73
CA ALA A 14 5.56 -14.03 12.31
C ALA A 14 6.43 -14.80 11.30
N ASP A 15 6.10 -14.72 10.01
CA ASP A 15 6.82 -15.35 8.90
C ASP A 15 7.80 -14.42 8.19
N ASN A 16 7.87 -13.16 8.63
CA ASN A 16 8.77 -12.17 8.03
C ASN A 16 10.23 -12.44 8.38
N GLN A 17 11.09 -12.14 7.43
CA GLN A 17 12.54 -12.11 7.60
C GLN A 17 13.07 -10.72 7.27
N VAL A 18 14.04 -10.26 8.02
CA VAL A 18 14.66 -8.95 7.84
C VAL A 18 16.18 -9.08 7.77
N PRO A 19 16.88 -8.18 7.06
CA PRO A 19 18.34 -8.12 7.06
C PRO A 19 18.88 -7.78 8.45
N THR A 20 20.13 -8.13 8.71
CA THR A 20 20.79 -7.91 10.02
C THR A 20 20.88 -6.43 10.42
N ASN A 21 20.93 -5.52 9.45
CA ASN A 21 20.99 -4.06 9.65
C ASN A 21 19.59 -3.39 9.63
N TYR A 22 18.52 -4.18 9.71
CA TYR A 22 17.15 -3.64 9.61
C TYR A 22 16.84 -2.64 10.72
N LEU A 23 17.14 -2.99 11.97
CA LEU A 23 16.88 -2.14 13.13
C LEU A 23 17.75 -0.89 13.12
N ASP A 24 19.00 -0.98 12.65
CA ASP A 24 19.88 0.20 12.50
C ASP A 24 19.25 1.21 11.54
N LYS A 25 18.78 0.76 10.37
CA LYS A 25 18.13 1.64 9.39
C LYS A 25 16.82 2.24 9.90
N ILE A 26 16.04 1.49 10.67
CA ILE A 26 14.85 2.02 11.35
C ILE A 26 15.25 3.12 12.32
N ASN A 27 16.24 2.85 13.18
CA ASN A 27 16.74 3.83 14.14
C ASN A 27 17.24 5.12 13.45
N ASP A 28 17.98 5.00 12.35
CA ASP A 28 18.45 6.14 11.56
C ASP A 28 17.29 6.99 11.01
N ALA A 29 16.21 6.34 10.53
CA ALA A 29 15.03 7.05 10.06
C ALA A 29 14.35 7.85 11.17
N PHE A 30 14.18 7.27 12.36
CA PHE A 30 13.60 7.97 13.50
C PHE A 30 14.54 9.07 14.04
N TYR A 31 15.84 8.84 14.05
CA TYR A 31 16.82 9.87 14.38
C TYR A 31 16.78 11.05 13.39
N SER A 32 16.42 10.80 12.13
CA SER A 32 16.24 11.83 11.10
C SER A 32 14.90 12.57 11.21
N GLY A 33 14.04 12.22 12.16
CA GLY A 33 12.78 12.91 12.45
C GLY A 33 11.51 12.23 11.92
N CYS A 34 11.59 10.98 11.45
CA CYS A 34 10.39 10.21 11.12
C CYS A 34 9.66 9.78 12.39
N SER A 35 8.34 9.94 12.44
CA SER A 35 7.49 9.44 13.53
C SER A 35 6.76 8.15 13.18
N VAL A 36 6.53 7.90 11.88
CA VAL A 36 5.91 6.69 11.36
C VAL A 36 6.56 6.31 10.04
N VAL A 37 6.94 5.04 9.90
CA VAL A 37 7.54 4.53 8.67
C VAL A 37 6.89 3.22 8.24
N GLN A 38 6.78 3.04 6.93
CA GLN A 38 6.49 1.78 6.26
C GLN A 38 7.73 1.35 5.50
N THR A 39 8.22 0.14 5.75
CA THR A 39 9.35 -0.41 5.02
C THR A 39 8.93 -1.16 3.77
N HIS A 40 9.87 -1.48 2.89
CA HIS A 40 9.63 -2.14 1.62
C HIS A 40 9.45 -3.64 1.81
N ARG A 41 8.21 -4.12 1.69
CA ARG A 41 7.89 -5.54 1.75
C ARG A 41 8.09 -6.19 0.39
N VAL A 42 8.92 -7.24 0.33
CA VAL A 42 9.26 -8.00 -0.87
C VAL A 42 8.93 -9.47 -0.70
N ALA A 43 8.78 -10.20 -1.80
CA ALA A 43 8.49 -11.63 -1.76
C ALA A 43 9.70 -12.44 -1.27
N LYS A 44 9.48 -13.34 -0.31
CA LYS A 44 10.46 -14.34 0.15
C LYS A 44 10.50 -15.55 -0.77
N ASN A 45 9.38 -15.90 -1.40
CA ASN A 45 9.24 -17.07 -2.29
C ASN A 45 8.56 -16.68 -3.60
N LEU A 46 9.01 -17.32 -4.69
CA LEU A 46 8.50 -17.15 -6.06
C LEU A 46 8.29 -18.51 -6.75
N ASN A 47 8.02 -19.55 -5.97
CA ASN A 47 8.00 -20.93 -6.38
C ASN A 47 6.69 -21.38 -7.07
N THR A 48 5.67 -20.53 -7.12
CA THR A 48 4.40 -20.79 -7.82
C THR A 48 3.94 -19.57 -8.61
N ASP A 49 3.16 -19.76 -9.67
CA ASP A 49 2.57 -18.65 -10.45
C ASP A 49 1.74 -17.71 -9.56
N THR A 50 1.04 -18.25 -8.55
CA THR A 50 0.27 -17.47 -7.59
C THR A 50 1.18 -16.56 -6.76
N ALA A 51 2.30 -17.08 -6.27
CA ALA A 51 3.27 -16.30 -5.50
C ALA A 51 3.93 -15.20 -6.36
N VAL A 52 4.25 -15.51 -7.61
CA VAL A 52 4.79 -14.50 -8.57
C VAL A 52 3.77 -13.39 -8.84
N LEU A 53 2.51 -13.74 -9.12
CA LEU A 53 1.44 -12.76 -9.33
C LEU A 53 1.21 -11.87 -8.10
N ASP A 54 1.29 -12.45 -6.90
CA ASP A 54 1.16 -11.69 -5.66
C ASP A 54 2.35 -10.75 -5.45
N ALA A 55 3.57 -11.22 -5.69
CA ALA A 55 4.79 -10.42 -5.64
C ALA A 55 4.74 -9.24 -6.63
N VAL A 56 4.41 -9.48 -7.89
CA VAL A 56 4.22 -8.43 -8.91
C VAL A 56 3.17 -7.43 -8.49
N SER A 57 2.04 -7.91 -7.99
CA SER A 57 0.97 -7.03 -7.49
C SER A 57 1.44 -6.15 -6.33
N GLU A 58 2.27 -6.68 -5.45
CA GLU A 58 2.83 -5.92 -4.33
C GLU A 58 3.86 -4.89 -4.78
N GLU A 59 4.75 -5.23 -5.72
CA GLU A 59 5.73 -4.28 -6.25
C GLU A 59 5.08 -3.12 -7.01
N ILE A 60 4.00 -3.36 -7.75
CA ILE A 60 3.21 -2.27 -8.33
C ILE A 60 2.63 -1.36 -7.23
N ASN A 61 2.18 -1.92 -6.10
CA ASN A 61 1.71 -1.10 -4.97
C ASN A 61 2.87 -0.36 -4.29
N ASN A 62 4.03 -0.99 -4.11
CA ASN A 62 5.24 -0.37 -3.57
C ASN A 62 5.65 0.84 -4.42
N SER A 63 5.68 0.66 -5.74
CA SER A 63 6.09 1.69 -6.69
C SER A 63 5.09 2.86 -6.74
N ILE A 64 3.79 2.57 -6.89
CA ILE A 64 2.78 3.61 -7.13
C ILE A 64 2.28 4.22 -5.80
N PHE A 65 1.72 3.40 -4.89
CA PHE A 65 0.99 3.86 -3.71
C PHE A 65 1.84 4.09 -2.45
N ARG A 66 3.14 3.81 -2.50
CA ARG A 66 4.09 4.09 -1.42
C ARG A 66 5.18 5.04 -1.90
N LYS A 67 6.13 4.55 -2.67
CA LYS A 67 7.23 5.36 -3.23
C LYS A 67 6.74 6.57 -4.03
N GLY A 68 5.82 6.36 -4.97
CA GLY A 68 5.28 7.41 -5.83
C GLY A 68 4.55 8.50 -5.03
N HIS A 69 3.72 8.10 -4.03
CA HIS A 69 3.00 9.04 -3.17
C HIS A 69 3.95 9.86 -2.31
N VAL A 70 4.93 9.22 -1.66
CA VAL A 70 5.95 9.92 -0.86
C VAL A 70 6.74 10.91 -1.71
N ARG A 71 7.10 10.57 -2.93
CA ARG A 71 7.78 11.50 -3.86
C ARG A 71 6.91 12.69 -4.28
N LEU A 72 5.60 12.56 -4.21
CA LEU A 72 4.63 13.65 -4.45
C LEU A 72 4.30 14.44 -3.18
N GLY A 73 4.87 14.08 -2.02
CA GLY A 73 4.61 14.72 -0.74
C GLY A 73 3.39 14.19 0.01
N PHE A 74 2.84 13.04 -0.41
CA PHE A 74 1.77 12.33 0.29
C PHE A 74 2.32 11.18 1.14
N SER A 75 1.58 10.77 2.14
CA SER A 75 1.93 9.64 3.00
C SER A 75 1.92 8.30 2.29
N SER A 76 2.83 7.44 2.68
CA SER A 76 2.83 6.03 2.33
C SER A 76 1.58 5.31 2.85
N ALA A 77 1.25 4.16 2.27
CA ALA A 77 0.24 3.25 2.79
C ALA A 77 0.84 2.28 3.82
N LEU A 78 0.17 2.10 4.95
CA LEU A 78 0.46 1.02 5.90
C LEU A 78 -0.13 -0.31 5.42
N ILE A 79 0.60 -1.41 5.65
CA ILE A 79 0.25 -2.73 5.09
C ILE A 79 0.26 -3.89 6.09
N GLY A 80 0.24 -3.56 7.37
CA GLY A 80 0.13 -4.54 8.45
C GLY A 80 1.48 -5.09 8.93
N SER A 81 2.51 -5.10 8.10
CA SER A 81 3.84 -5.60 8.44
C SER A 81 4.94 -4.68 7.90
N GLY A 82 6.12 -4.71 8.53
CA GLY A 82 7.20 -3.79 8.20
C GLY A 82 6.86 -2.34 8.54
N MET A 83 6.08 -2.12 9.57
CA MET A 83 5.72 -0.81 10.07
C MET A 83 6.51 -0.49 11.33
N ALA A 84 6.93 0.76 11.48
CA ALA A 84 7.51 1.22 12.73
C ALA A 84 6.94 2.60 13.12
N PHE A 85 6.85 2.84 14.42
CA PHE A 85 6.23 4.02 15.01
C PHE A 85 7.03 4.49 16.21
N GLU A 86 7.04 5.80 16.48
CA GLU A 86 7.35 6.27 17.82
C GLU A 86 6.43 5.60 18.83
N TYR A 87 7.00 5.03 19.90
CA TYR A 87 6.22 4.22 20.84
C TYR A 87 5.11 5.00 21.53
N PRO A 88 5.32 6.24 22.03
CA PRO A 88 4.25 7.04 22.63
C PRO A 88 3.10 7.31 21.63
N LEU A 89 3.43 7.64 20.37
CA LEU A 89 2.47 7.88 19.32
C LEU A 89 1.62 6.63 19.03
N PHE A 90 2.28 5.47 18.93
CA PHE A 90 1.61 4.19 18.71
C PHE A 90 0.68 3.88 19.88
N GLN A 91 1.17 4.00 21.11
CA GLN A 91 0.40 3.72 22.33
C GLN A 91 -0.85 4.60 22.43
N GLU A 92 -0.76 5.87 22.07
CA GLU A 92 -1.89 6.79 22.08
C GLU A 92 -2.97 6.42 21.06
N ASN A 93 -2.58 5.88 19.90
CA ASN A 93 -3.47 5.70 18.76
C ASN A 93 -3.99 4.27 18.56
N ILE A 94 -3.27 3.25 19.05
CA ILE A 94 -3.67 1.85 18.86
C ILE A 94 -5.01 1.50 19.49
N TRP A 95 -5.37 2.13 20.61
CA TRP A 95 -6.64 1.92 21.30
C TRP A 95 -7.85 2.54 20.57
N LYS A 96 -7.60 3.42 19.61
CA LYS A 96 -8.64 4.07 18.79
C LYS A 96 -9.10 3.20 17.61
N VAL A 97 -8.42 2.07 17.38
CA VAL A 97 -8.67 1.18 16.24
C VAL A 97 -9.25 -0.16 16.69
N GLY A 98 -10.14 -0.72 15.87
CA GLY A 98 -10.71 -2.04 16.14
C GLY A 98 -9.78 -3.19 15.67
N PRO A 99 -10.12 -4.44 15.98
CA PRO A 99 -9.25 -5.59 15.74
C PRO A 99 -9.17 -6.04 14.26
N ILE A 100 -9.97 -5.45 13.37
CA ILE A 100 -10.05 -5.85 11.97
C ILE A 100 -9.53 -4.73 11.08
N GLY A 101 -8.52 -5.01 10.24
CA GLY A 101 -7.91 -4.00 9.36
C GLY A 101 -7.20 -2.90 10.14
N VAL A 102 -6.46 -3.30 11.17
CA VAL A 102 -5.73 -2.40 12.10
C VAL A 102 -4.84 -1.43 11.33
N ASP A 103 -4.13 -1.90 10.30
CA ASP A 103 -3.28 -1.11 9.42
C ASP A 103 -4.05 0.07 8.78
N LYS A 104 -5.19 -0.20 8.16
CA LYS A 104 -6.02 0.83 7.51
C LYS A 104 -6.68 1.78 8.49
N GLN A 105 -7.12 1.27 9.63
CA GLN A 105 -7.73 2.11 10.67
C GLN A 105 -6.68 3.01 11.32
N LEU A 106 -5.49 2.48 11.60
CA LEU A 106 -4.38 3.25 12.16
C LEU A 106 -3.92 4.34 11.18
N GLU A 107 -3.74 3.98 9.89
CA GLU A 107 -3.46 4.91 8.81
C GLU A 107 -4.47 6.08 8.79
N LYS A 108 -5.78 5.78 8.85
CA LYS A 108 -6.84 6.78 8.93
C LYS A 108 -6.70 7.71 10.13
N VAL A 109 -6.45 7.15 11.31
CA VAL A 109 -6.31 7.92 12.56
C VAL A 109 -5.10 8.85 12.50
N LEU A 110 -3.95 8.35 12.04
CA LEU A 110 -2.72 9.13 11.92
C LEU A 110 -2.87 10.28 10.92
N LEU A 111 -3.40 10.01 9.73
CA LEU A 111 -3.61 11.04 8.71
C LEU A 111 -4.63 12.10 9.13
N SER A 112 -5.65 11.72 9.92
CA SER A 112 -6.58 12.71 10.48
C SER A 112 -5.93 13.69 11.46
N GLN A 113 -4.78 13.31 12.04
CA GLN A 113 -3.94 14.12 12.94
C GLN A 113 -2.78 14.83 12.20
N TYR A 114 -2.74 14.76 10.86
CA TYR A 114 -1.64 15.29 10.03
C TYR A 114 -0.28 14.61 10.30
N ILE A 115 -0.29 13.38 10.76
CA ILE A 115 0.93 12.60 10.96
C ILE A 115 1.31 11.95 9.65
N TYR A 116 2.48 12.30 9.15
CA TYR A 116 3.02 11.80 7.90
C TYR A 116 3.57 10.38 8.06
N ILE A 117 3.36 9.54 7.04
CA ILE A 117 3.86 8.17 7.00
C ILE A 117 4.93 8.09 5.91
N GLU A 118 6.19 7.91 6.32
CA GLU A 118 7.33 7.80 5.41
C GLU A 118 7.41 6.40 4.80
N TYR A 119 8.05 6.28 3.62
CA TYR A 119 8.34 5.01 2.97
C TYR A 119 9.84 4.79 2.84
N LEU A 120 10.35 3.74 3.48
CA LEU A 120 11.76 3.37 3.42
C LEU A 120 11.99 2.31 2.34
N GLU A 121 12.28 2.75 1.12
CA GLU A 121 12.48 1.88 -0.05
C GLU A 121 13.64 0.90 0.14
N ASP A 122 14.73 1.33 0.78
CA ASP A 122 15.96 0.55 0.96
C ASP A 122 15.95 -0.35 2.21
N VAL A 123 14.85 -0.37 2.96
CA VAL A 123 14.68 -1.19 4.16
C VAL A 123 13.73 -2.34 3.87
N LEU A 124 14.30 -3.51 3.58
CA LEU A 124 13.55 -4.67 3.07
C LEU A 124 12.97 -5.53 4.20
N VAL A 125 11.73 -6.00 3.99
CA VAL A 125 11.09 -7.08 4.76
C VAL A 125 10.68 -8.18 3.80
N TYR A 126 11.21 -9.38 4.00
CA TYR A 126 10.89 -10.55 3.19
C TYR A 126 9.65 -11.24 3.75
N ASP A 127 8.59 -11.28 2.95
CA ASP A 127 7.26 -11.78 3.31
C ASP A 127 6.90 -13.03 2.50
N GLU A 128 6.32 -14.04 3.14
CA GLU A 128 5.97 -15.28 2.47
C GLU A 128 4.68 -15.11 1.65
N LYS A 129 4.77 -15.33 0.34
CA LYS A 129 3.64 -15.23 -0.58
C LYS A 129 2.82 -16.51 -0.61
N ILE A 130 1.49 -16.35 -0.68
CA ILE A 130 0.54 -17.46 -0.73
C ILE A 130 0.75 -18.26 -2.00
N GLN A 131 0.93 -19.59 -1.84
CA GLN A 131 1.21 -20.50 -2.96
C GLN A 131 -0.06 -21.05 -3.62
N GLY A 132 -1.18 -21.08 -2.91
CA GLY A 132 -2.44 -21.69 -3.36
C GLY A 132 -3.49 -20.67 -3.77
N SER A 133 -4.15 -20.90 -4.89
CA SER A 133 -5.19 -20.02 -5.45
C SER A 133 -6.38 -19.76 -4.50
N ARG A 134 -6.79 -20.76 -3.71
CA ARG A 134 -7.89 -20.61 -2.74
C ARG A 134 -7.49 -19.66 -1.57
N GLY A 135 -6.27 -19.81 -1.07
CA GLY A 135 -5.73 -18.92 -0.04
C GLY A 135 -5.62 -17.50 -0.55
N PHE A 136 -5.10 -17.31 -1.75
CA PHE A 136 -4.99 -16.04 -2.44
C PHE A 136 -6.36 -15.35 -2.60
N TYR A 137 -7.38 -16.08 -3.08
CA TYR A 137 -8.73 -15.54 -3.21
C TYR A 137 -9.29 -15.05 -1.87
N ASN A 138 -9.17 -15.85 -0.80
CA ASN A 138 -9.67 -15.51 0.52
C ASN A 138 -8.95 -14.28 1.10
N GLN A 139 -7.65 -14.17 0.91
CA GLN A 139 -6.86 -13.02 1.33
C GLN A 139 -7.30 -11.74 0.59
N ARG A 140 -7.42 -11.79 -0.74
CA ARG A 140 -7.86 -10.65 -1.57
C ARG A 140 -9.28 -10.20 -1.22
N ARG A 141 -10.20 -11.14 -0.98
CA ARG A 141 -11.55 -10.84 -0.53
C ARG A 141 -11.55 -10.09 0.81
N ARG A 142 -10.73 -10.53 1.77
CA ARG A 142 -10.60 -9.87 3.06
C ARG A 142 -10.01 -8.46 2.92
N TRP A 143 -8.98 -8.29 2.10
CA TRP A 143 -8.38 -6.97 1.86
C TRP A 143 -9.36 -5.99 1.22
N LEU A 144 -10.12 -6.43 0.23
CA LEU A 144 -11.16 -5.61 -0.39
C LEU A 144 -12.25 -5.21 0.60
N ALA A 145 -12.70 -6.14 1.44
CA ALA A 145 -13.70 -5.85 2.47
C ALA A 145 -13.18 -4.81 3.48
N ASN A 146 -11.92 -4.95 3.91
CA ASN A 146 -11.28 -3.99 4.81
C ASN A 146 -11.10 -2.61 4.15
N GLN A 147 -10.68 -2.57 2.90
CA GLN A 147 -10.54 -1.31 2.13
C GLN A 147 -11.88 -0.59 2.01
N PHE A 148 -12.94 -1.30 1.64
CA PHE A 148 -14.28 -0.73 1.52
C PHE A 148 -14.83 -0.26 2.87
N SER A 149 -14.66 -1.04 3.93
CA SER A 149 -15.05 -0.64 5.29
C SER A 149 -14.30 0.62 5.76
N SER A 150 -13.01 0.71 5.47
CA SER A 150 -12.19 1.89 5.79
C SER A 150 -12.64 3.12 5.01
N LEU A 151 -12.96 2.96 3.71
CA LEU A 151 -13.54 4.03 2.90
C LEU A 151 -14.86 4.52 3.49
N MET A 152 -15.81 3.63 3.78
CA MET A 152 -17.12 4.00 4.32
C MET A 152 -16.99 4.73 5.67
N SER A 153 -16.10 4.27 6.53
CA SER A 153 -15.85 4.92 7.81
C SER A 153 -15.07 6.25 7.70
N GLY A 154 -14.27 6.39 6.66
CA GLY A 154 -13.45 7.59 6.43
C GLY A 154 -14.17 8.70 5.67
N ILE A 155 -15.09 8.37 4.76
CA ILE A 155 -15.75 9.33 3.87
C ILE A 155 -16.58 10.37 4.63
N THR A 156 -17.05 10.05 5.82
CA THR A 156 -17.78 10.96 6.69
C THR A 156 -16.96 12.19 7.14
N GLN A 157 -15.63 12.04 7.20
CA GLN A 157 -14.70 13.12 7.55
C GLN A 157 -14.16 13.88 6.33
N LEU A 158 -14.48 13.44 5.11
CA LEU A 158 -13.99 14.06 3.87
C LEU A 158 -14.33 15.57 3.77
N PRO A 159 -15.56 16.03 4.07
CA PRO A 159 -15.86 17.46 3.99
C PRO A 159 -14.98 18.30 4.94
N ILE A 160 -14.75 17.81 6.14
CA ILE A 160 -13.92 18.48 7.14
C ILE A 160 -12.44 18.47 6.69
N ALA A 161 -11.96 17.35 6.15
CA ALA A 161 -10.58 17.22 5.64
C ALA A 161 -10.33 18.21 4.47
N LEU A 162 -11.28 18.33 3.54
CA LEU A 162 -11.22 19.31 2.44
C LEU A 162 -11.18 20.76 2.95
N LEU A 163 -12.07 21.11 3.88
CA LEU A 163 -12.12 22.46 4.45
C LEU A 163 -10.83 22.83 5.22
N LYS A 164 -10.20 21.85 5.84
CA LYS A 164 -8.94 22.02 6.59
C LYS A 164 -7.68 21.87 5.75
N GLY A 165 -7.80 21.58 4.46
CA GLY A 165 -6.67 21.36 3.57
C GLY A 165 -5.85 20.09 3.89
N ASN A 166 -6.48 19.09 4.52
CA ASN A 166 -5.81 17.79 4.77
C ASN A 166 -5.83 16.92 3.51
N TRP A 167 -4.97 17.29 2.56
CA TRP A 167 -4.89 16.64 1.25
C TRP A 167 -4.41 15.21 1.34
N ASP A 168 -3.56 14.89 2.32
CA ASP A 168 -3.05 13.54 2.55
C ASP A 168 -4.18 12.57 2.95
N TYR A 169 -5.07 13.01 3.83
CA TYR A 169 -6.28 12.27 4.16
C TYR A 169 -7.22 12.10 2.96
N CYS A 170 -7.41 13.16 2.17
CA CYS A 170 -8.26 13.12 0.97
C CYS A 170 -7.69 12.16 -0.08
N ASP A 171 -6.38 12.22 -0.34
CA ASP A 171 -5.68 11.29 -1.24
C ASP A 171 -5.86 9.83 -0.80
N LYS A 172 -5.77 9.57 0.51
CA LYS A 172 -5.95 8.22 1.03
C LYS A 172 -7.37 7.69 0.80
N LEU A 173 -8.38 8.51 1.00
CA LEU A 173 -9.76 8.13 0.67
C LEU A 173 -9.93 7.85 -0.81
N PHE A 174 -9.29 8.64 -1.68
CA PHE A 174 -9.28 8.41 -3.11
C PHE A 174 -8.62 7.06 -3.46
N GLN A 175 -7.47 6.73 -2.84
CA GLN A 175 -6.82 5.41 -3.01
C GLN A 175 -7.75 4.26 -2.62
N TRP A 176 -8.47 4.38 -1.49
CA TRP A 176 -9.42 3.34 -1.05
C TRP A 176 -10.67 3.25 -1.93
N ALA A 177 -11.06 4.34 -2.60
CA ALA A 177 -12.17 4.35 -3.56
C ALA A 177 -11.80 3.70 -4.91
N MET A 178 -10.52 3.55 -5.21
CA MET A 178 -10.09 2.92 -6.46
C MET A 178 -10.52 1.46 -6.54
N PRO A 179 -11.16 1.04 -7.64
CA PRO A 179 -11.49 -0.36 -7.85
C PRO A 179 -10.22 -1.21 -8.05
N PRO A 180 -10.30 -2.53 -7.82
CA PRO A 180 -9.21 -3.43 -8.15
C PRO A 180 -8.73 -3.24 -9.60
N ARG A 181 -7.42 -3.25 -9.80
CA ARG A 181 -6.78 -2.98 -11.10
C ARG A 181 -7.34 -3.79 -12.26
N VAL A 182 -7.64 -5.08 -12.02
CA VAL A 182 -8.23 -5.96 -13.03
C VAL A 182 -9.62 -5.45 -13.47
N ILE A 183 -10.42 -4.98 -12.53
CA ILE A 183 -11.74 -4.40 -12.83
C ILE A 183 -11.58 -3.07 -13.57
N LEU A 184 -10.64 -2.22 -13.14
CA LEU A 184 -10.34 -0.96 -13.81
C LEU A 184 -9.91 -1.18 -15.28
N LEU A 185 -8.98 -2.10 -15.52
CA LEU A 185 -8.55 -2.47 -16.87
C LEU A 185 -9.71 -3.03 -17.70
N GLY A 186 -10.54 -3.88 -17.11
CA GLY A 186 -11.75 -4.40 -17.77
C GLY A 186 -12.72 -3.30 -18.20
N PHE A 187 -12.95 -2.30 -17.35
CA PHE A 187 -13.76 -1.13 -17.71
C PHE A 187 -13.13 -0.30 -18.84
N ILE A 188 -11.82 -0.07 -18.79
CA ILE A 188 -11.14 0.69 -19.83
C ILE A 188 -11.26 -0.02 -21.19
N VAL A 189 -11.03 -1.34 -21.24
CA VAL A 189 -11.21 -2.13 -22.47
C VAL A 189 -12.65 -2.08 -22.95
N LEU A 190 -13.62 -2.27 -22.04
CA LEU A 190 -15.05 -2.21 -22.38
C LEU A 190 -15.42 -0.85 -23.01
N PHE A 191 -15.01 0.26 -22.39
CA PHE A 191 -15.27 1.59 -22.94
C PHE A 191 -14.50 1.87 -24.22
N SER A 192 -13.27 1.39 -24.36
CA SER A 192 -12.51 1.52 -25.61
C SER A 192 -13.26 0.88 -26.78
N VAL A 193 -13.73 -0.34 -26.56
CA VAL A 193 -14.50 -1.09 -27.59
C VAL A 193 -15.86 -0.42 -27.84
N PHE A 194 -16.60 -0.07 -26.79
CA PHE A 194 -17.90 0.57 -26.91
C PHE A 194 -17.84 1.86 -27.73
N PHE A 195 -16.92 2.77 -27.41
CA PHE A 195 -16.79 4.02 -28.13
C PHE A 195 -16.28 3.87 -29.56
N THR A 196 -15.68 2.74 -29.93
CA THR A 196 -15.34 2.48 -31.34
C THR A 196 -16.56 2.53 -32.27
N PHE A 197 -17.76 2.20 -31.74
CA PHE A 197 -19.01 2.19 -32.51
C PHE A 197 -19.81 3.50 -32.41
N PHE A 198 -19.51 4.37 -31.45
CA PHE A 198 -20.31 5.58 -31.17
C PHE A 198 -19.53 6.87 -31.32
N ASP A 199 -18.25 6.89 -30.93
CA ASP A 199 -17.39 8.07 -31.01
C ASP A 199 -15.93 7.66 -31.17
N TRP A 200 -15.46 7.72 -32.39
CA TRP A 200 -14.10 7.34 -32.74
C TRP A 200 -13.01 8.12 -32.00
N VAL A 201 -13.21 9.44 -31.78
CA VAL A 201 -12.22 10.28 -31.09
C VAL A 201 -12.12 9.89 -29.61
N LEU A 202 -13.26 9.60 -28.98
CA LEU A 202 -13.28 9.16 -27.60
C LEU A 202 -12.68 7.76 -27.43
N SER A 203 -12.94 6.86 -28.41
CA SER A 203 -12.34 5.52 -28.44
C SER A 203 -10.81 5.59 -28.43
N ILE A 204 -10.20 6.42 -29.27
CA ILE A 204 -8.74 6.59 -29.32
C ILE A 204 -8.18 7.01 -27.95
N LYS A 205 -8.85 7.92 -27.25
CA LYS A 205 -8.42 8.37 -25.90
C LYS A 205 -8.44 7.22 -24.89
N TRP A 206 -9.44 6.33 -24.94
CA TRP A 206 -9.54 5.17 -24.07
C TRP A 206 -8.47 4.13 -24.39
N TRP A 207 -8.19 3.86 -25.68
CA TRP A 207 -7.09 2.99 -26.08
C TRP A 207 -5.73 3.54 -25.66
N PHE A 208 -5.52 4.86 -25.82
CA PHE A 208 -4.31 5.51 -25.35
C PHE A 208 -4.13 5.39 -23.83
N LEU A 209 -5.21 5.56 -23.05
CA LEU A 209 -5.20 5.36 -21.60
C LEU A 209 -4.81 3.92 -21.25
N LEU A 210 -5.32 2.92 -21.96
CA LEU A 210 -4.96 1.51 -21.74
C LEU A 210 -3.46 1.27 -21.95
N VAL A 211 -2.91 1.80 -23.03
CA VAL A 211 -1.47 1.69 -23.33
C VAL A 211 -0.65 2.38 -22.25
N LEU A 212 -1.04 3.59 -21.84
CA LEU A 212 -0.35 4.35 -20.80
C LEU A 212 -0.34 3.59 -19.47
N LEU A 213 -1.47 3.01 -19.05
CA LEU A 213 -1.54 2.18 -17.85
C LEU A 213 -0.67 0.92 -17.97
N GLY A 214 -0.67 0.26 -19.13
CA GLY A 214 0.21 -0.88 -19.39
C GLY A 214 1.68 -0.53 -19.22
N ILE A 215 2.13 0.58 -19.78
CA ILE A 215 3.50 1.09 -19.62
C ILE A 215 3.78 1.40 -18.15
N THR A 216 2.86 2.09 -17.46
CA THR A 216 3.03 2.43 -16.04
C THR A 216 3.20 1.18 -15.17
N PHE A 217 2.38 0.16 -15.38
CA PHE A 217 2.50 -1.09 -14.63
C PHE A 217 3.78 -1.86 -14.98
N SER A 218 4.22 -1.82 -16.24
CA SER A 218 5.48 -2.46 -16.65
C SER A 218 6.70 -1.80 -15.99
N ILE A 219 6.73 -0.48 -15.92
CA ILE A 219 7.81 0.27 -15.25
C ILE A 219 7.79 0.05 -13.72
N ALA A 220 6.61 -0.20 -13.14
CA ALA A 220 6.45 -0.42 -11.70
C ALA A 220 6.94 -1.80 -11.22
N VAL A 221 7.17 -2.73 -12.13
CA VAL A 221 7.65 -4.09 -11.81
C VAL A 221 9.17 -4.14 -11.97
N PRO A 222 9.93 -4.54 -10.94
CA PRO A 222 11.38 -4.63 -11.03
C PRO A 222 11.82 -5.82 -11.90
N ASP A 223 12.95 -5.65 -12.60
CA ASP A 223 13.47 -6.60 -13.60
C ASP A 223 13.69 -8.01 -13.04
N ASN A 224 14.08 -8.12 -11.77
CA ASN A 224 14.30 -9.42 -11.11
C ASN A 224 13.05 -10.30 -11.02
N LEU A 225 11.85 -9.72 -10.99
CA LEU A 225 10.59 -10.47 -11.03
C LEU A 225 10.21 -10.87 -12.45
N VAL A 226 10.59 -10.08 -13.45
CA VAL A 226 10.37 -10.39 -14.86
C VAL A 226 11.28 -11.55 -15.28
N ASP A 227 12.58 -11.47 -14.99
CA ASP A 227 13.58 -12.46 -15.37
C ASP A 227 13.38 -13.83 -14.72
N HIS A 228 12.79 -13.88 -13.53
CA HIS A 228 12.52 -15.13 -12.82
C HIS A 228 11.57 -16.07 -13.58
N ARG A 229 10.75 -15.55 -14.47
CA ARG A 229 9.78 -16.32 -15.26
C ARG A 229 10.36 -16.85 -16.56
N PHE A 230 11.49 -16.28 -17.01
CA PHE A 230 12.17 -16.68 -18.24
C PHE A 230 13.42 -17.55 -18.01
N ARG A 231 13.74 -17.86 -16.77
CA ARG A 231 14.75 -18.83 -16.34
C ARG A 231 14.11 -20.12 -15.86
#